data_076303ffedb54da3fbbc23f9d162923f
#
_entry.id   076303ffedb54da3fbbc23f9d162923f
#
_cell.length_a   1.000
_cell.length_b   1.000
_cell.length_c   1.000
_cell.angle_alpha   90.00
_cell.angle_beta   90.00
_cell.angle_gamma   90.00
#
_symmetry.space_group_name_H-M   'P 1'
#
loop_
_entity.id
_entity.type
_entity.pdbx_description
1 polymer ?
#
loop_
_entity_poly.entity_id
_entity_poly.type
_entity_poly.pdbx_seq_one_letter_code
_entity_poly.pdbx_strand_id
1 'polypeptide(L)'
;SVVVMNEFGDTVEKEIMTVTWDMSAAEKGGYQHFMLKEIMEQPKAVADTVKPRIKNDAVVFEDNGLTDERLREIEHIHIIGCGSALHAGMVGKRVIEAMCRIRCTAEVASEFRYENPIIGKKDMCIVISQSGETADTLAAMRLAKQAGAFTIAIVNVVSSTIAREADGVLYTWAGPEISVATTKAYSAQLSALYLISVKIARVRGLISIGDERALCAELQRLPECIEQTLKCQSDMQRIATLYANRSSVFFLGRGLDYAAALEASLKLKEISYIHSEAYAAGELKHGTISPVSYTHLRAHETLMNL
;
A
#
# COMPACT_ATOMS: atom_id res chain seq x y z
N SER A 1 33.21 -14.91 11.21
CA SER A 1 32.68 -15.56 10.00
C SER A 1 31.37 -16.26 10.35
N VAL A 2 30.38 -16.12 9.48
CA VAL A 2 29.09 -16.81 9.58
C VAL A 2 29.20 -18.04 8.67
N VAL A 3 28.83 -19.21 9.19
CA VAL A 3 28.73 -20.45 8.41
C VAL A 3 27.26 -20.81 8.34
N VAL A 4 26.73 -20.97 7.13
CA VAL A 4 25.35 -21.39 6.89
C VAL A 4 25.36 -22.90 6.62
N MET A 5 24.51 -23.65 7.33
CA MET A 5 24.38 -25.10 7.16
C MET A 5 22.95 -25.44 6.78
N ASN A 6 22.78 -26.52 5.99
CA ASN A 6 21.46 -27.11 5.71
C ASN A 6 21.00 -27.98 6.90
N GLU A 7 19.81 -28.57 6.78
CA GLU A 7 19.21 -29.44 7.80
C GLU A 7 20.01 -30.74 8.05
N PHE A 8 20.91 -31.09 7.15
CA PHE A 8 21.79 -32.27 7.26
C PHE A 8 23.16 -31.92 7.85
N GLY A 9 23.44 -30.63 8.15
CA GLY A 9 24.71 -30.17 8.70
C GLY A 9 25.79 -29.85 7.67
N ASP A 10 25.49 -29.90 6.38
CA ASP A 10 26.43 -29.54 5.32
C ASP A 10 26.52 -28.02 5.16
N THR A 11 27.72 -27.53 4.93
CA THR A 11 27.95 -26.10 4.67
C THR A 11 27.34 -25.71 3.31
N VAL A 12 26.49 -24.68 3.31
CA VAL A 12 25.85 -24.14 2.11
C VAL A 12 26.44 -22.75 1.84
N GLU A 13 27.00 -22.58 0.65
CA GLU A 13 27.37 -21.24 0.18
C GLU A 13 26.11 -20.45 -0.17
N LYS A 14 25.95 -19.29 0.46
CA LYS A 14 24.89 -18.31 0.18
C LYS A 14 25.51 -17.08 -0.44
N GLU A 15 24.82 -16.54 -1.43
CA GLU A 15 25.19 -15.25 -2.01
C GLU A 15 25.12 -14.16 -0.93
N ILE A 16 26.21 -13.42 -0.78
CA ILE A 16 26.30 -12.33 0.20
C ILE A 16 25.70 -11.08 -0.43
N MET A 17 24.54 -10.67 0.06
CA MET A 17 23.97 -9.37 -0.29
C MET A 17 24.40 -8.31 0.70
N THR A 18 24.97 -7.24 0.18
CA THR A 18 25.32 -6.07 1.00
C THR A 18 24.09 -5.17 1.13
N VAL A 19 23.61 -5.02 2.37
CA VAL A 19 22.58 -4.03 2.69
C VAL A 19 23.24 -2.66 2.73
N THR A 20 22.82 -1.77 1.84
CA THR A 20 23.38 -0.41 1.68
C THR A 20 22.67 0.64 2.55
N TRP A 21 21.85 0.22 3.49
CA TRP A 21 21.20 1.15 4.41
C TRP A 21 22.22 1.74 5.38
N ASP A 22 22.21 3.06 5.46
CA ASP A 22 23.01 3.76 6.48
C ASP A 22 22.45 3.44 7.88
N MET A 23 23.32 3.07 8.81
CA MET A 23 22.93 2.83 10.21
C MET A 23 22.25 4.04 10.84
N SER A 24 22.61 5.26 10.40
CA SER A 24 21.96 6.51 10.84
C SER A 24 20.48 6.57 10.46
N ALA A 25 20.07 5.88 9.41
CA ALA A 25 18.66 5.79 9.02
C ALA A 25 17.81 5.02 10.04
N ALA A 26 18.42 4.13 10.82
CA ALA A 26 17.77 3.39 11.90
C ALA A 26 17.75 4.15 13.25
N GLU A 27 18.31 5.36 13.31
CA GLU A 27 18.29 6.23 14.49
C GLU A 27 17.12 7.22 14.42
N LYS A 28 16.72 7.79 15.57
CA LYS A 28 15.60 8.75 15.62
C LYS A 28 15.90 10.08 14.93
N GLY A 29 17.18 10.41 14.66
CA GLY A 29 17.57 11.63 13.93
C GLY A 29 17.06 12.94 14.55
N GLY A 30 16.99 13.02 15.90
CA GLY A 30 16.48 14.20 16.61
C GLY A 30 14.96 14.20 16.85
N TYR A 31 14.20 13.28 16.31
CA TYR A 31 12.77 13.14 16.57
C TYR A 31 12.50 12.43 17.92
N GLN A 32 11.41 12.77 18.59
CA GLN A 32 11.03 12.12 19.84
C GLN A 32 10.62 10.65 19.62
N HIS A 33 9.95 10.36 18.50
CA HIS A 33 9.41 9.06 18.15
C HIS A 33 9.80 8.66 16.73
N PHE A 34 10.05 7.37 16.50
CA PHE A 34 10.30 6.81 15.16
C PHE A 34 9.16 7.10 14.20
N MET A 35 7.91 6.92 14.64
CA MET A 35 6.74 7.19 13.80
C MET A 35 6.72 8.64 13.28
N LEU A 36 7.05 9.64 14.13
CA LEU A 36 7.11 11.03 13.68
C LEU A 36 8.21 11.24 12.62
N LYS A 37 9.40 10.66 12.83
CA LYS A 37 10.47 10.65 11.83
C LYS A 37 9.98 10.06 10.52
N GLU A 38 9.36 8.89 10.56
CA GLU A 38 8.87 8.15 9.39
C GLU A 38 7.75 8.89 8.65
N ILE A 39 6.88 9.61 9.40
CA ILE A 39 5.90 10.53 8.80
C ILE A 39 6.62 11.64 8.00
N MET A 40 7.68 12.22 8.57
CA MET A 40 8.44 13.29 7.90
C MET A 40 9.33 12.77 6.76
N GLU A 41 9.63 11.49 6.71
CA GLU A 41 10.36 10.84 5.63
C GLU A 41 9.49 10.44 4.43
N GLN A 42 8.16 10.58 4.50
CA GLN A 42 7.25 10.20 3.40
C GLN A 42 7.61 10.86 2.05
N PRO A 43 7.95 12.17 1.96
CA PRO A 43 8.34 12.78 0.69
C PRO A 43 9.51 12.05 0.04
N LYS A 44 10.54 11.71 0.84
CA LYS A 44 11.71 10.98 0.36
C LYS A 44 11.34 9.56 -0.07
N ALA A 45 10.57 8.83 0.74
CA ALA A 45 10.15 7.46 0.43
C ALA A 45 9.35 7.39 -0.88
N VAL A 46 8.45 8.35 -1.12
CA VAL A 46 7.70 8.46 -2.36
C VAL A 46 8.62 8.83 -3.54
N ALA A 47 9.55 9.77 -3.34
CA ALA A 47 10.52 10.14 -4.37
C ALA A 47 11.37 8.94 -4.79
N ASP A 48 11.90 8.19 -3.83
CA ASP A 48 12.75 7.01 -4.06
C ASP A 48 11.97 5.86 -4.73
N THR A 49 10.65 5.79 -4.48
CA THR A 49 9.76 4.84 -5.16
C THR A 49 9.47 5.25 -6.60
N VAL A 50 9.23 6.52 -6.85
CA VAL A 50 8.71 7.01 -8.15
C VAL A 50 9.82 7.33 -9.13
N LYS A 51 10.82 8.14 -8.72
CA LYS A 51 11.82 8.69 -9.63
C LYS A 51 12.59 7.66 -10.46
N PRO A 52 13.04 6.51 -9.90
CA PRO A 52 13.78 5.52 -10.68
C PRO A 52 12.93 4.85 -11.77
N ARG A 53 11.60 4.93 -11.68
CA ARG A 53 10.65 4.25 -12.56
C ARG A 53 10.01 5.16 -13.60
N ILE A 54 10.39 6.41 -13.65
CA ILE A 54 9.97 7.35 -14.69
C ILE A 54 11.21 7.75 -15.50
N LYS A 55 11.27 7.30 -16.75
CA LYS A 55 12.34 7.63 -17.70
C LYS A 55 11.74 8.21 -18.97
N ASN A 56 12.21 9.36 -19.40
CA ASN A 56 11.70 10.06 -20.59
C ASN A 56 10.17 10.27 -20.56
N ASP A 57 9.66 10.67 -19.39
CA ASP A 57 8.25 10.92 -19.12
C ASP A 57 7.32 9.69 -19.31
N ALA A 58 7.86 8.49 -19.20
CA ALA A 58 7.12 7.24 -19.29
C ALA A 58 7.47 6.31 -18.10
N VAL A 59 6.51 5.47 -17.71
CA VAL A 59 6.73 4.46 -16.67
C VAL A 59 7.50 3.28 -17.25
N VAL A 60 8.66 2.99 -16.65
CA VAL A 60 9.53 1.88 -17.04
C VAL A 60 9.74 0.94 -15.85
N PHE A 61 9.49 -0.35 -16.09
CA PHE A 61 9.82 -1.42 -15.16
C PHE A 61 10.91 -2.28 -15.80
N GLU A 62 12.12 -2.24 -15.24
CA GLU A 62 13.24 -3.03 -15.69
C GLU A 62 13.32 -4.32 -14.85
N ASP A 63 13.59 -5.43 -15.51
CA ASP A 63 13.92 -6.74 -14.91
C ASP A 63 12.94 -7.28 -13.84
N ASN A 64 11.66 -6.90 -13.89
CA ASN A 64 10.66 -7.34 -12.92
C ASN A 64 9.53 -8.20 -13.52
N GLY A 65 9.72 -8.68 -14.75
CA GLY A 65 8.76 -9.57 -15.42
C GLY A 65 7.45 -8.91 -15.91
N LEU A 66 7.25 -7.61 -15.68
CA LEU A 66 6.09 -6.84 -16.17
C LEU A 66 6.29 -6.43 -17.64
N THR A 67 6.33 -7.42 -18.54
CA THR A 67 6.45 -7.14 -19.98
C THR A 67 5.15 -6.60 -20.56
N ASP A 68 5.26 -5.82 -21.64
CA ASP A 68 4.11 -5.24 -22.32
C ASP A 68 3.15 -6.32 -22.85
N GLU A 69 3.68 -7.45 -23.32
CA GLU A 69 2.89 -8.61 -23.79
C GLU A 69 2.03 -9.16 -22.66
N ARG A 70 2.65 -9.42 -21.51
CA ARG A 70 1.95 -9.93 -20.32
C ARG A 70 0.86 -8.97 -19.85
N LEU A 71 1.16 -7.67 -19.78
CA LEU A 71 0.20 -6.65 -19.35
C LEU A 71 -1.01 -6.51 -20.27
N ARG A 72 -0.87 -6.87 -21.58
CA ARG A 72 -2.02 -6.91 -22.51
C ARG A 72 -2.93 -8.10 -22.27
N GLU A 73 -2.39 -9.24 -21.82
CA GLU A 73 -3.13 -10.50 -21.68
C GLU A 73 -3.85 -10.66 -20.35
N ILE A 74 -3.51 -9.84 -19.33
CA ILE A 74 -4.13 -9.93 -18.01
C ILE A 74 -5.64 -9.62 -18.09
N GLU A 75 -6.44 -10.54 -17.57
CA GLU A 75 -7.91 -10.41 -17.50
C GLU A 75 -8.41 -10.04 -16.11
N HIS A 76 -7.71 -10.44 -15.05
CA HIS A 76 -8.04 -10.14 -13.67
C HIS A 76 -6.78 -9.82 -12.85
N ILE A 77 -6.92 -8.92 -11.87
CA ILE A 77 -5.86 -8.59 -10.92
C ILE A 77 -6.35 -8.83 -9.50
N HIS A 78 -5.63 -9.66 -8.74
CA HIS A 78 -5.84 -9.86 -7.31
C HIS A 78 -4.79 -9.06 -6.54
N ILE A 79 -5.20 -8.14 -5.69
CA ILE A 79 -4.29 -7.42 -4.79
C ILE A 79 -4.47 -8.00 -3.39
N ILE A 80 -3.40 -8.51 -2.81
CA ILE A 80 -3.44 -9.25 -1.56
C ILE A 80 -2.50 -8.62 -0.54
N GLY A 81 -2.99 -8.42 0.67
CA GLY A 81 -2.20 -7.85 1.76
C GLY A 81 -2.90 -7.99 3.10
N CYS A 82 -2.20 -7.59 4.17
CA CYS A 82 -2.73 -7.51 5.53
C CYS A 82 -2.65 -6.07 6.04
N GLY A 83 -3.64 -5.62 6.83
CA GLY A 83 -3.64 -4.32 7.47
C GLY A 83 -3.48 -3.17 6.48
N SER A 84 -2.50 -2.29 6.72
CA SER A 84 -2.22 -1.12 5.86
C SER A 84 -1.91 -1.51 4.41
N ALA A 85 -1.26 -2.64 4.18
CA ALA A 85 -0.99 -3.15 2.84
C ALA A 85 -2.29 -3.50 2.10
N LEU A 86 -3.28 -4.07 2.79
CA LEU A 86 -4.62 -4.28 2.21
C LEU A 86 -5.29 -2.94 1.87
N HIS A 87 -5.23 -1.95 2.78
CA HIS A 87 -5.84 -0.64 2.53
C HIS A 87 -5.18 0.06 1.34
N ALA A 88 -3.86 -0.07 1.17
CA ALA A 88 -3.18 0.37 -0.06
C ALA A 88 -3.72 -0.38 -1.29
N GLY A 89 -3.91 -1.69 -1.17
CA GLY A 89 -4.52 -2.52 -2.21
C GLY A 89 -5.94 -2.10 -2.57
N MET A 90 -6.75 -1.67 -1.60
CA MET A 90 -8.11 -1.16 -1.86
C MET A 90 -8.11 0.14 -2.67
N VAL A 91 -7.14 1.02 -2.43
CA VAL A 91 -6.90 2.20 -3.28
C VAL A 91 -6.46 1.76 -4.69
N GLY A 92 -5.45 0.87 -4.76
CA GLY A 92 -4.95 0.32 -6.02
C GLY A 92 -6.04 -0.32 -6.88
N LYS A 93 -6.93 -1.12 -6.26
CA LYS A 93 -8.10 -1.68 -6.93
C LYS A 93 -8.93 -0.61 -7.64
N ARG A 94 -9.28 0.46 -6.93
CA ARG A 94 -10.10 1.55 -7.49
C ARG A 94 -9.41 2.23 -8.67
N VAL A 95 -8.12 2.47 -8.55
CA VAL A 95 -7.32 3.11 -9.60
C VAL A 95 -7.18 2.21 -10.82
N ILE A 96 -6.86 0.94 -10.64
CA ILE A 96 -6.71 -0.05 -11.71
C ILE A 96 -8.04 -0.22 -12.46
N GLU A 97 -9.16 -0.41 -11.75
CA GLU A 97 -10.47 -0.54 -12.39
C GLU A 97 -10.86 0.71 -13.17
N ALA A 98 -10.59 1.90 -12.63
CA ALA A 98 -10.89 3.16 -13.29
C ALA A 98 -10.04 3.41 -14.54
N MET A 99 -8.71 3.23 -14.42
CA MET A 99 -7.75 3.57 -15.48
C MET A 99 -7.54 2.44 -16.49
N CYS A 100 -7.46 1.19 -16.00
CA CYS A 100 -7.06 0.04 -16.81
C CYS A 100 -8.24 -0.77 -17.32
N ARG A 101 -9.45 -0.54 -16.81
CA ARG A 101 -10.68 -1.27 -17.15
C ARG A 101 -10.51 -2.80 -17.06
N ILE A 102 -9.70 -3.24 -16.11
CA ILE A 102 -9.48 -4.63 -15.73
C ILE A 102 -10.24 -4.91 -14.44
N ARG A 103 -10.88 -6.06 -14.32
CA ARG A 103 -11.47 -6.51 -13.06
C ARG A 103 -10.36 -6.65 -12.03
N CYS A 104 -10.57 -6.04 -10.85
CA CYS A 104 -9.58 -6.07 -9.79
C CYS A 104 -10.25 -6.35 -8.45
N THR A 105 -9.65 -7.22 -7.63
CA THR A 105 -10.06 -7.46 -6.24
C THR A 105 -8.98 -6.98 -5.29
N ALA A 106 -9.35 -6.66 -4.05
CA ALA A 106 -8.42 -6.39 -2.97
C ALA A 106 -8.85 -7.23 -1.77
N GLU A 107 -8.00 -8.13 -1.32
CA GLU A 107 -8.37 -9.23 -0.44
C GLU A 107 -7.41 -9.36 0.74
N VAL A 108 -7.96 -9.74 1.90
CA VAL A 108 -7.16 -10.04 3.09
C VAL A 108 -6.39 -11.34 2.86
N ALA A 109 -5.09 -11.32 3.02
CA ALA A 109 -4.25 -12.48 2.74
C ALA A 109 -4.61 -13.71 3.58
N SER A 110 -4.99 -13.53 4.85
CA SER A 110 -5.41 -14.63 5.71
C SER A 110 -6.67 -15.33 5.21
N GLU A 111 -7.65 -14.56 4.69
CA GLU A 111 -8.90 -15.13 4.18
C GLU A 111 -8.73 -15.72 2.79
N PHE A 112 -8.01 -15.03 1.90
CA PHE A 112 -7.76 -15.47 0.52
C PHE A 112 -7.30 -16.92 0.41
N ARG A 113 -6.42 -17.36 1.32
CA ARG A 113 -5.90 -18.73 1.30
C ARG A 113 -6.93 -19.80 1.68
N TYR A 114 -8.04 -19.44 2.33
CA TYR A 114 -9.10 -20.36 2.76
C TYR A 114 -10.36 -20.30 1.90
N GLU A 115 -10.54 -19.23 1.12
CA GLU A 115 -11.73 -19.02 0.29
C GLU A 115 -11.71 -19.85 -1.01
N ASN A 116 -10.62 -20.60 -1.30
CA ASN A 116 -10.43 -21.32 -2.54
C ASN A 116 -10.65 -20.41 -3.77
N PRO A 117 -9.85 -19.37 -3.94
CA PRO A 117 -10.10 -18.31 -4.94
C PRO A 117 -10.03 -18.87 -6.36
N ILE A 118 -10.83 -18.29 -7.25
CA ILE A 118 -10.83 -18.65 -8.68
C ILE A 118 -9.70 -17.88 -9.34
N ILE A 119 -8.61 -18.58 -9.65
CA ILE A 119 -7.38 -18.01 -10.22
C ILE A 119 -6.98 -18.80 -11.47
N GLY A 120 -6.52 -18.09 -12.48
CA GLY A 120 -6.06 -18.68 -13.74
C GLY A 120 -4.76 -18.07 -14.27
N LYS A 121 -4.29 -18.62 -15.39
CA LYS A 121 -3.02 -18.20 -16.02
C LYS A 121 -3.02 -16.77 -16.58
N LYS A 122 -4.18 -16.19 -16.77
CA LYS A 122 -4.35 -14.80 -17.23
C LYS A 122 -4.57 -13.83 -16.08
N ASP A 123 -4.43 -14.31 -14.84
CA ASP A 123 -4.55 -13.46 -13.66
C ASP A 123 -3.17 -12.99 -13.22
N MET A 124 -3.13 -11.77 -12.69
CA MET A 124 -1.98 -11.22 -12.01
C MET A 124 -2.31 -11.07 -10.52
N CYS A 125 -1.42 -11.57 -9.68
CA CYS A 125 -1.53 -11.41 -8.24
C CYS A 125 -0.49 -10.41 -7.75
N ILE A 126 -0.92 -9.25 -7.24
CA ILE A 126 -0.06 -8.24 -6.62
C ILE A 126 -0.09 -8.48 -5.12
N VAL A 127 1.00 -8.93 -4.54
CA VAL A 127 1.13 -9.10 -3.10
C VAL A 127 1.87 -7.92 -2.49
N ILE A 128 1.31 -7.35 -1.44
CA ILE A 128 1.86 -6.16 -0.78
C ILE A 128 2.27 -6.50 0.64
N SER A 129 3.54 -6.27 0.96
CA SER A 129 4.09 -6.46 2.31
C SER A 129 5.29 -5.54 2.53
N GLN A 130 5.27 -4.74 3.59
CA GLN A 130 6.42 -3.88 3.91
C GLN A 130 7.67 -4.73 4.19
N SER A 131 7.58 -5.74 5.04
CA SER A 131 8.70 -6.61 5.42
C SER A 131 9.02 -7.68 4.37
N GLY A 132 8.04 -8.07 3.54
CA GLY A 132 8.15 -9.21 2.65
C GLY A 132 8.24 -10.57 3.37
N GLU A 133 7.89 -10.62 4.67
CA GLU A 133 7.93 -11.82 5.51
C GLU A 133 6.56 -12.15 6.15
N THR A 134 5.48 -11.46 5.76
CA THR A 134 4.15 -11.70 6.28
C THR A 134 3.66 -13.09 5.87
N ALA A 135 3.51 -13.99 6.84
CA ALA A 135 3.24 -15.40 6.60
C ALA A 135 1.99 -15.66 5.74
N ASP A 136 0.88 -14.97 6.03
CA ASP A 136 -0.36 -15.12 5.25
C ASP A 136 -0.22 -14.60 3.83
N THR A 137 0.45 -13.46 3.64
CA THR A 137 0.72 -12.90 2.31
C THR A 137 1.61 -13.82 1.48
N LEU A 138 2.63 -14.41 2.10
CA LEU A 138 3.49 -15.41 1.45
C LEU A 138 2.70 -16.66 1.05
N ALA A 139 1.86 -17.17 1.94
CA ALA A 139 1.04 -18.35 1.65
C ALA A 139 0.03 -18.08 0.54
N ALA A 140 -0.62 -16.92 0.54
CA ALA A 140 -1.54 -16.50 -0.52
C ALA A 140 -0.83 -16.35 -1.87
N MET A 141 0.37 -15.77 -1.89
CA MET A 141 1.20 -15.67 -3.11
C MET A 141 1.54 -17.06 -3.68
N ARG A 142 1.97 -18.00 -2.81
CA ARG A 142 2.30 -19.37 -3.23
C ARG A 142 1.08 -20.08 -3.84
N LEU A 143 -0.09 -19.90 -3.24
CA LEU A 143 -1.34 -20.44 -3.75
C LEU A 143 -1.67 -19.87 -5.13
N ALA A 144 -1.58 -18.55 -5.31
CA ALA A 144 -1.82 -17.90 -6.60
C ALA A 144 -0.82 -18.39 -7.67
N LYS A 145 0.45 -18.53 -7.31
CA LYS A 145 1.51 -19.05 -8.19
C LYS A 145 1.28 -20.50 -8.59
N GLN A 146 0.85 -21.36 -7.65
CA GLN A 146 0.49 -22.74 -7.94
C GLN A 146 -0.71 -22.85 -8.89
N ALA A 147 -1.66 -21.93 -8.82
CA ALA A 147 -2.78 -21.83 -9.76
C ALA A 147 -2.39 -21.28 -11.14
N GLY A 148 -1.16 -20.80 -11.30
CA GLY A 148 -0.59 -20.33 -12.56
C GLY A 148 -0.68 -18.83 -12.79
N ALA A 149 -1.14 -18.05 -11.83
CA ALA A 149 -1.14 -16.60 -11.91
C ALA A 149 0.29 -16.04 -11.88
N PHE A 150 0.49 -14.92 -12.57
CA PHE A 150 1.74 -14.18 -12.50
C PHE A 150 1.78 -13.35 -11.21
N THR A 151 2.82 -13.52 -10.41
CA THR A 151 2.92 -12.89 -9.10
C THR A 151 3.90 -11.71 -9.10
N ILE A 152 3.43 -10.55 -8.62
CA ILE A 152 4.25 -9.34 -8.40
C ILE A 152 4.23 -9.01 -6.92
N ALA A 153 5.41 -8.83 -6.35
CA ALA A 153 5.58 -8.36 -4.98
C ALA A 153 5.86 -6.85 -4.93
N ILE A 154 5.10 -6.12 -4.11
CA ILE A 154 5.43 -4.76 -3.68
C ILE A 154 5.97 -4.87 -2.26
N VAL A 155 7.27 -4.73 -2.08
CA VAL A 155 7.96 -4.93 -0.80
C VAL A 155 9.01 -3.85 -0.57
N ASN A 156 9.39 -3.64 0.70
CA ASN A 156 10.44 -2.68 1.04
C ASN A 156 11.78 -3.38 1.36
N VAL A 157 11.72 -4.58 1.94
CA VAL A 157 12.94 -5.30 2.36
C VAL A 157 13.47 -6.13 1.19
N VAL A 158 14.71 -5.80 0.79
CA VAL A 158 15.43 -6.52 -0.25
C VAL A 158 15.70 -7.95 0.19
N SER A 159 15.58 -8.90 -0.75
CA SER A 159 15.80 -10.33 -0.50
C SER A 159 14.90 -10.97 0.57
N SER A 160 13.78 -10.35 0.90
CA SER A 160 12.76 -10.98 1.72
C SER A 160 12.20 -12.24 1.03
N THR A 161 11.56 -13.12 1.78
CA THR A 161 11.04 -14.38 1.25
C THR A 161 10.04 -14.16 0.12
N ILE A 162 9.11 -13.20 0.28
CA ILE A 162 8.17 -12.83 -0.77
C ILE A 162 8.90 -12.31 -2.02
N ALA A 163 9.95 -11.47 -1.84
CA ALA A 163 10.73 -10.95 -2.97
C ALA A 163 11.46 -12.04 -3.75
N ARG A 164 11.98 -13.06 -3.07
CA ARG A 164 12.68 -14.18 -3.72
C ARG A 164 11.76 -15.14 -4.46
N GLU A 165 10.53 -15.30 -3.98
CA GLU A 165 9.61 -16.29 -4.53
C GLU A 165 8.63 -15.72 -5.56
N ALA A 166 8.39 -14.42 -5.58
CA ALA A 166 7.55 -13.77 -6.58
C ALA A 166 8.18 -13.85 -7.99
N ASP A 167 7.36 -13.79 -9.03
CA ASP A 167 7.84 -13.79 -10.42
C ASP A 167 8.42 -12.42 -10.82
N GLY A 168 8.02 -11.36 -10.12
CA GLY A 168 8.58 -10.02 -10.25
C GLY A 168 8.46 -9.23 -8.96
N VAL A 169 9.31 -8.21 -8.80
CA VAL A 169 9.39 -7.42 -7.57
C VAL A 169 9.44 -5.92 -7.87
N LEU A 170 8.65 -5.15 -7.14
CA LEU A 170 8.77 -3.71 -7.00
C LEU A 170 9.22 -3.37 -5.58
N TYR A 171 10.47 -2.97 -5.41
CA TYR A 171 10.95 -2.43 -4.14
C TYR A 171 10.49 -0.99 -3.96
N THR A 172 9.96 -0.66 -2.79
CA THR A 172 9.49 0.70 -2.49
C THR A 172 10.61 1.66 -2.11
N TRP A 173 11.77 1.13 -1.71
CA TRP A 173 12.95 1.91 -1.30
C TRP A 173 12.64 2.95 -0.21
N ALA A 174 11.65 2.67 0.63
CA ALA A 174 11.24 3.58 1.70
C ALA A 174 12.23 3.65 2.88
N GLY A 175 13.30 2.87 2.81
CA GLY A 175 14.27 2.73 3.90
C GLY A 175 13.71 1.94 5.09
N PRO A 176 14.46 1.81 6.19
CA PRO A 176 14.00 1.09 7.37
C PRO A 176 12.80 1.79 8.00
N GLU A 177 11.75 1.03 8.31
CA GLU A 177 10.57 1.47 9.06
C GLU A 177 10.52 0.65 10.36
N ILE A 178 10.72 1.33 11.49
CA ILE A 178 10.92 0.74 12.81
C ILE A 178 9.65 0.82 13.65
N SER A 179 8.84 1.86 13.41
CA SER A 179 7.54 2.01 14.07
C SER A 179 6.64 0.83 13.72
N VAL A 180 5.92 0.31 14.71
CA VAL A 180 4.92 -0.75 14.49
C VAL A 180 3.80 -0.27 13.55
N ALA A 181 3.35 0.97 13.74
CA ALA A 181 2.36 1.59 12.89
C ALA A 181 3.03 2.13 11.61
N THR A 182 2.85 1.45 10.50
CA THR A 182 3.43 1.84 9.20
C THR A 182 2.89 3.20 8.72
N THR A 183 3.74 4.00 8.12
CA THR A 183 3.40 5.33 7.58
C THR A 183 4.00 5.54 6.18
N LYS A 184 5.31 5.72 6.07
CA LYS A 184 6.00 5.97 4.80
C LYS A 184 5.92 4.80 3.83
N ALA A 185 5.91 3.56 4.33
CA ALA A 185 5.76 2.39 3.47
C ALA A 185 4.38 2.35 2.82
N TYR A 186 3.31 2.75 3.52
CA TYR A 186 1.97 2.86 2.95
C TYR A 186 1.93 3.85 1.77
N SER A 187 2.49 5.06 1.93
CA SER A 187 2.57 6.07 0.86
C SER A 187 3.39 5.59 -0.33
N ALA A 188 4.48 4.87 -0.07
CA ALA A 188 5.31 4.26 -1.10
C ALA A 188 4.58 3.12 -1.85
N GLN A 189 3.80 2.29 -1.14
CA GLN A 189 2.97 1.24 -1.75
C GLN A 189 1.88 1.83 -2.65
N LEU A 190 1.22 2.91 -2.23
CA LEU A 190 0.27 3.65 -3.07
C LEU A 190 0.94 4.14 -4.36
N SER A 191 2.12 4.73 -4.24
CA SER A 191 2.88 5.24 -5.39
C SER A 191 3.26 4.12 -6.37
N ALA A 192 3.66 2.96 -5.86
CA ALA A 192 3.95 1.77 -6.69
C ALA A 192 2.70 1.28 -7.44
N LEU A 193 1.53 1.26 -6.79
CA LEU A 193 0.26 0.89 -7.41
C LEU A 193 -0.17 1.88 -8.49
N TYR A 194 0.04 3.19 -8.29
CA TYR A 194 -0.20 4.20 -9.32
C TYR A 194 0.72 3.98 -10.54
N LEU A 195 2.01 3.73 -10.33
CA LEU A 195 2.95 3.43 -11.42
C LEU A 195 2.50 2.20 -12.23
N ILE A 196 2.11 1.10 -11.56
CA ILE A 196 1.58 -0.09 -12.22
C ILE A 196 0.34 0.26 -13.03
N SER A 197 -0.58 1.04 -12.47
CA SER A 197 -1.83 1.42 -13.15
C SER A 197 -1.57 2.25 -14.40
N VAL A 198 -0.67 3.24 -14.35
CA VAL A 198 -0.28 4.06 -15.51
C VAL A 198 0.33 3.18 -16.59
N LYS A 199 1.26 2.28 -16.23
CA LYS A 199 1.91 1.36 -17.18
C LYS A 199 0.91 0.45 -17.85
N ILE A 200 0.01 -0.18 -17.11
CA ILE A 200 -1.02 -1.07 -17.67
C ILE A 200 -1.94 -0.28 -18.62
N ALA A 201 -2.45 0.87 -18.17
CA ALA A 201 -3.34 1.69 -18.97
C ALA A 201 -2.70 2.12 -20.29
N ARG A 202 -1.41 2.49 -20.26
CA ARG A 202 -0.63 2.88 -21.44
C ARG A 202 -0.43 1.71 -22.41
N VAL A 203 -0.01 0.56 -21.90
CA VAL A 203 0.24 -0.66 -22.69
C VAL A 203 -1.04 -1.17 -23.36
N ARG A 204 -2.17 -1.01 -22.71
CA ARG A 204 -3.49 -1.39 -23.24
C ARG A 204 -4.13 -0.32 -24.15
N GLY A 205 -3.45 0.80 -24.37
CA GLY A 205 -3.95 1.87 -25.24
C GLY A 205 -5.14 2.64 -24.67
N LEU A 206 -5.35 2.61 -23.35
CA LEU A 206 -6.45 3.29 -22.66
C LEU A 206 -6.13 4.74 -22.32
N ILE A 207 -4.87 5.09 -22.32
CA ILE A 207 -4.36 6.47 -22.20
C ILE A 207 -3.39 6.77 -23.34
N SER A 208 -3.34 8.03 -23.75
CA SER A 208 -2.38 8.50 -24.74
C SER A 208 -0.96 8.68 -24.16
N ILE A 209 0.04 8.90 -25.04
CA ILE A 209 1.39 9.29 -24.60
C ILE A 209 1.35 10.62 -23.82
N GLY A 210 0.49 11.55 -24.23
CA GLY A 210 0.32 12.83 -23.54
C GLY A 210 -0.25 12.66 -22.13
N ASP A 211 -1.23 11.76 -21.96
CA ASP A 211 -1.80 11.45 -20.65
C ASP A 211 -0.77 10.76 -19.73
N GLU A 212 0.00 9.80 -20.27
CA GLU A 212 1.08 9.15 -19.51
C GLU A 212 2.10 10.17 -19.02
N ARG A 213 2.54 11.09 -19.90
CA ARG A 213 3.46 12.17 -19.54
C ARG A 213 2.89 13.05 -18.42
N ALA A 214 1.63 13.46 -18.53
CA ALA A 214 0.98 14.27 -17.51
C ALA A 214 0.88 13.54 -16.17
N LEU A 215 0.51 12.26 -16.17
CA LEU A 215 0.46 11.43 -14.96
C LEU A 215 1.84 11.21 -14.34
N CYS A 216 2.87 11.00 -15.15
CA CYS A 216 4.25 10.90 -14.69
C CYS A 216 4.71 12.19 -14.00
N ALA A 217 4.39 13.36 -14.58
CA ALA A 217 4.70 14.65 -13.97
C ALA A 217 4.00 14.83 -12.62
N GLU A 218 2.73 14.46 -12.51
CA GLU A 218 2.00 14.50 -11.24
C GLU A 218 2.58 13.54 -10.19
N LEU A 219 2.95 12.32 -10.59
CA LEU A 219 3.61 11.37 -9.68
C LEU A 219 4.96 11.90 -9.17
N GLN A 220 5.74 12.56 -10.03
CA GLN A 220 7.00 13.20 -9.64
C GLN A 220 6.81 14.40 -8.71
N ARG A 221 5.64 15.05 -8.74
CA ARG A 221 5.27 16.18 -7.88
C ARG A 221 4.76 15.74 -6.50
N LEU A 222 4.36 14.45 -6.33
CA LEU A 222 3.82 13.96 -5.06
C LEU A 222 4.68 14.27 -3.83
N PRO A 223 6.02 14.15 -3.87
CA PRO A 223 6.86 14.51 -2.72
C PRO A 223 6.64 15.94 -2.23
N GLU A 224 6.56 16.91 -3.14
CA GLU A 224 6.30 18.32 -2.81
C GLU A 224 4.90 18.50 -2.21
N CYS A 225 3.89 17.82 -2.76
CA CYS A 225 2.53 17.86 -2.22
C CYS A 225 2.48 17.31 -0.79
N ILE A 226 3.22 16.23 -0.51
CA ILE A 226 3.32 15.64 0.84
C ILE A 226 4.03 16.62 1.78
N GLU A 227 5.12 17.24 1.37
CA GLU A 227 5.81 18.27 2.17
C GLU A 227 4.89 19.43 2.54
N GLN A 228 4.05 19.90 1.61
CA GLN A 228 3.06 20.94 1.91
C GLN A 228 2.00 20.45 2.90
N THR A 229 1.54 19.21 2.75
CA THR A 229 0.56 18.61 3.66
C THR A 229 1.13 18.45 5.08
N LEU A 230 2.39 18.10 5.23
CA LEU A 230 3.04 17.95 6.53
C LEU A 230 3.14 19.26 7.32
N LYS A 231 2.98 20.42 6.68
CA LYS A 231 2.93 21.73 7.36
C LYS A 231 1.69 21.90 8.24
N CYS A 232 0.66 21.05 8.08
CA CYS A 232 -0.53 21.08 8.93
C CYS A 232 -0.32 20.46 10.33
N GLN A 233 0.91 20.07 10.70
CA GLN A 233 1.21 19.37 11.95
C GLN A 233 0.65 20.09 13.19
N SER A 234 0.81 21.40 13.29
CA SER A 234 0.30 22.20 14.43
C SER A 234 -1.22 22.16 14.55
N ASP A 235 -1.93 22.21 13.41
CA ASP A 235 -3.38 22.09 13.39
C ASP A 235 -3.83 20.69 13.80
N MET A 236 -3.13 19.65 13.36
CA MET A 236 -3.42 18.27 13.75
C MET A 236 -3.17 18.07 15.26
N GLN A 237 -2.11 18.64 15.83
CA GLN A 237 -1.85 18.58 17.27
C GLN A 237 -2.97 19.27 18.06
N ARG A 238 -3.43 20.44 17.60
CA ARG A 238 -4.55 21.14 18.21
C ARG A 238 -5.84 20.32 18.18
N ILE A 239 -6.17 19.72 17.04
CA ILE A 239 -7.33 18.84 16.90
C ILE A 239 -7.19 17.62 17.81
N ALA A 240 -6.05 16.95 17.78
CA ALA A 240 -5.79 15.78 18.62
C ALA A 240 -5.97 16.08 20.12
N THR A 241 -5.50 17.26 20.58
CA THR A 241 -5.68 17.70 21.96
C THR A 241 -7.16 17.87 22.33
N LEU A 242 -7.98 18.41 21.42
CA LEU A 242 -9.43 18.60 21.66
C LEU A 242 -10.18 17.26 21.77
N TYR A 243 -9.70 16.23 21.11
CA TYR A 243 -10.40 14.94 21.02
C TYR A 243 -9.69 13.81 21.78
N ALA A 244 -8.56 14.04 22.43
CA ALA A 244 -7.74 13.02 23.09
C ALA A 244 -8.50 12.18 24.15
N ASN A 245 -9.53 12.79 24.79
CA ASN A 245 -10.32 12.11 25.82
C ASN A 245 -11.62 11.48 25.29
N ARG A 246 -11.78 11.35 23.98
CA ARG A 246 -12.93 10.67 23.40
C ARG A 246 -12.70 9.17 23.40
N SER A 247 -13.73 8.40 23.71
CA SER A 247 -13.67 6.94 23.75
C SER A 247 -13.85 6.30 22.37
N SER A 248 -14.45 7.02 21.42
CA SER A 248 -14.81 6.52 20.09
C SER A 248 -14.66 7.61 19.04
N VAL A 249 -14.17 7.20 17.84
CA VAL A 249 -14.07 8.06 16.65
C VAL A 249 -14.55 7.29 15.42
N PHE A 250 -15.37 7.95 14.59
CA PHE A 250 -15.78 7.41 13.31
C PHE A 250 -15.07 8.12 12.17
N PHE A 251 -14.56 7.34 11.23
CA PHE A 251 -13.99 7.81 9.97
C PHE A 251 -14.98 7.52 8.84
N LEU A 252 -15.31 8.54 8.06
CA LEU A 252 -16.30 8.42 6.99
C LEU A 252 -15.66 8.76 5.65
N GLY A 253 -15.93 7.95 4.64
CA GLY A 253 -15.41 8.19 3.29
C GLY A 253 -16.26 7.58 2.19
N ARG A 254 -16.04 8.04 0.95
CA ARG A 254 -16.61 7.46 -0.27
C ARG A 254 -15.50 7.17 -1.27
N GLY A 255 -15.66 6.09 -2.04
CA GLY A 255 -14.68 5.75 -3.07
C GLY A 255 -13.27 5.57 -2.49
N LEU A 256 -12.32 6.38 -2.94
CA LEU A 256 -10.95 6.37 -2.43
C LEU A 256 -10.87 6.80 -0.96
N ASP A 257 -11.68 7.77 -0.56
CA ASP A 257 -11.67 8.27 0.83
C ASP A 257 -12.13 7.21 1.83
N TYR A 258 -12.96 6.24 1.41
CA TYR A 258 -13.32 5.13 2.28
C TYR A 258 -12.11 4.23 2.57
N ALA A 259 -11.29 3.93 1.58
CA ALA A 259 -10.04 3.17 1.80
C ALA A 259 -9.06 3.95 2.69
N ALA A 260 -8.95 5.27 2.50
CA ALA A 260 -8.16 6.14 3.37
C ALA A 260 -8.73 6.20 4.81
N ALA A 261 -10.06 6.22 4.96
CA ALA A 261 -10.74 6.18 6.25
C ALA A 261 -10.45 4.88 7.03
N LEU A 262 -10.40 3.73 6.33
CA LEU A 262 -10.00 2.46 6.92
C LEU A 262 -8.58 2.50 7.46
N GLU A 263 -7.64 3.07 6.69
CA GLU A 263 -6.25 3.23 7.14
C GLU A 263 -6.14 4.20 8.31
N ALA A 264 -6.83 5.33 8.27
CA ALA A 264 -6.85 6.30 9.36
C ALA A 264 -7.40 5.69 10.67
N SER A 265 -8.49 4.92 10.57
CA SER A 265 -9.05 4.17 11.69
C SER A 265 -8.05 3.16 12.26
N LEU A 266 -7.36 2.40 11.40
CA LEU A 266 -6.33 1.46 11.83
C LEU A 266 -5.20 2.18 12.57
N LYS A 267 -4.68 3.27 12.02
CA LYS A 267 -3.61 4.07 12.66
C LYS A 267 -4.04 4.60 14.02
N LEU A 268 -5.26 5.13 14.14
CA LEU A 268 -5.75 5.64 15.42
C LEU A 268 -5.82 4.51 16.48
N LYS A 269 -6.32 3.33 16.12
CA LYS A 269 -6.35 2.17 17.01
C LYS A 269 -4.96 1.73 17.47
N GLU A 270 -4.01 1.66 16.54
CA GLU A 270 -2.64 1.19 16.83
C GLU A 270 -1.89 2.10 17.80
N ILE A 271 -2.09 3.43 17.70
CA ILE A 271 -1.26 4.39 18.43
C ILE A 271 -1.92 4.94 19.69
N SER A 272 -3.25 4.90 19.82
CA SER A 272 -3.97 5.58 20.91
C SER A 272 -4.85 4.66 21.74
N TYR A 273 -5.15 3.46 21.28
CA TYR A 273 -6.17 2.56 21.84
C TYR A 273 -7.59 3.13 21.86
N ILE A 274 -7.82 4.32 21.25
CA ILE A 274 -9.18 4.84 21.06
C ILE A 274 -9.92 3.92 20.10
N HIS A 275 -11.12 3.48 20.49
CA HIS A 275 -11.96 2.71 19.59
C HIS A 275 -12.30 3.53 18.35
N SER A 276 -12.02 3.01 17.18
CA SER A 276 -12.33 3.69 15.93
C SER A 276 -12.82 2.73 14.87
N GLU A 277 -13.77 3.20 14.08
CA GLU A 277 -14.35 2.46 12.97
C GLU A 277 -14.42 3.35 11.73
N ALA A 278 -14.29 2.73 10.57
CA ALA A 278 -14.46 3.41 9.30
C ALA A 278 -15.68 2.87 8.56
N TYR A 279 -16.50 3.79 8.05
CA TYR A 279 -17.70 3.44 7.30
C TYR A 279 -17.71 4.11 5.93
N ALA A 280 -18.26 3.38 4.96
CA ALA A 280 -18.71 4.02 3.74
C ALA A 280 -19.82 5.02 4.11
N ALA A 281 -19.64 6.30 3.74
CA ALA A 281 -20.53 7.37 4.20
C ALA A 281 -22.03 7.12 3.92
N GLY A 282 -22.34 6.41 2.83
CA GLY A 282 -23.70 5.99 2.52
C GLY A 282 -24.29 4.94 3.46
N GLU A 283 -23.43 4.10 4.06
CA GLU A 283 -23.84 3.02 4.96
C GLU A 283 -24.09 3.48 6.41
N LEU A 284 -23.64 4.67 6.77
CA LEU A 284 -23.77 5.20 8.14
C LEU A 284 -25.24 5.21 8.60
N LYS A 285 -26.17 5.49 7.71
CA LYS A 285 -27.64 5.50 7.99
C LYS A 285 -28.27 4.10 8.05
N HIS A 286 -27.56 3.05 7.62
CA HIS A 286 -28.09 1.69 7.55
C HIS A 286 -27.69 0.86 8.76
N GLY A 287 -28.03 1.33 9.97
CA GLY A 287 -27.87 0.59 11.22
C GLY A 287 -26.83 1.16 12.18
N THR A 288 -25.72 1.72 11.71
CA THR A 288 -24.59 2.14 12.55
C THR A 288 -24.96 3.24 13.55
N ILE A 289 -25.83 4.17 13.19
CA ILE A 289 -26.34 5.24 14.07
C ILE A 289 -27.73 4.97 14.61
N SER A 290 -28.28 3.80 14.35
CA SER A 290 -29.64 3.41 14.79
C SER A 290 -29.84 3.49 16.32
N PRO A 291 -28.86 3.19 17.19
CA PRO A 291 -29.03 3.32 18.64
C PRO A 291 -28.77 4.74 19.18
N VAL A 292 -28.36 5.67 18.33
CA VAL A 292 -28.10 7.05 18.76
C VAL A 292 -29.43 7.78 18.79
N SER A 293 -29.88 8.14 20.01
CA SER A 293 -31.10 8.93 20.19
C SER A 293 -31.02 10.20 19.33
N TYR A 294 -32.14 10.60 18.73
CA TYR A 294 -32.29 11.76 17.83
C TYR A 294 -31.75 13.08 18.36
N THR A 295 -31.30 13.12 19.61
CA THR A 295 -30.79 14.30 20.29
C THR A 295 -29.28 14.55 20.09
N HIS A 296 -28.50 13.60 19.56
CA HIS A 296 -27.03 13.70 19.51
C HIS A 296 -26.40 13.80 18.12
N LEU A 297 -27.08 13.42 17.05
CA LEU A 297 -26.60 13.53 15.69
C LEU A 297 -27.72 13.97 14.74
N ARG A 298 -27.79 15.27 14.47
CA ARG A 298 -28.51 15.80 13.30
C ARG A 298 -27.69 15.51 12.02
N ALA A 299 -27.25 14.27 11.86
CA ALA A 299 -26.46 13.84 10.70
C ALA A 299 -27.31 13.78 9.42
N HIS A 300 -28.63 13.71 9.53
CA HIS A 300 -29.54 13.65 8.39
C HIS A 300 -29.50 14.90 7.50
N GLU A 301 -29.27 16.06 8.06
CA GLU A 301 -29.27 17.30 7.29
C GLU A 301 -27.93 17.58 6.62
N THR A 302 -26.82 17.06 7.19
CA THR A 302 -25.47 17.33 6.67
C THR A 302 -25.05 16.35 5.59
N LEU A 303 -25.51 15.08 5.67
CA LEU A 303 -25.17 14.03 4.69
C LEU A 303 -26.02 14.07 3.40
N MET A 304 -27.16 14.76 3.40
CA MET A 304 -27.99 14.92 2.21
C MET A 304 -27.47 16.04 1.29
N ASN A 305 -26.56 16.89 1.77
CA ASN A 305 -26.00 18.03 1.03
C ASN A 305 -24.54 17.82 0.59
N LEU A 306 -23.98 16.64 0.79
CA LEU A 306 -22.69 16.17 0.28
C LEU A 306 -22.94 15.09 -0.77
#